data_1a0b3579486b8b8df242ae8e5d6b5af7
#
_entry.id   1a0b3579486b8b8df242ae8e5d6b5af7
#
_cell.length_a   1.000
_cell.length_b   1.000
_cell.length_c   1.000
_cell.angle_alpha   90.00
_cell.angle_beta   90.00
_cell.angle_gamma   90.00
#
_symmetry.space_group_name_H-M   'P 1'
#
loop_
_entity.id
_entity.type
_entity.pdbx_description
1 polymer ?
#
loop_
_entity_poly.entity_id
_entity_poly.type
_entity_poly.pdbx_seq_one_letter_code
_entity_poly.pdbx_strand_id
1 'polypeptide(L)'
;NIGMGPTPMTYFAHYHFEADAAVMLTGSHNPSEYNGFKMVFNKHSFFAEDIQSLQKLLDNNELELANGQLIYKDITKEYIERVLLNISLNKKLKIAWDPGNGAMGKVTREISESLINSENLIINEEVDGNFPNHHPDPTVPKNMVQLIETVKENSCDIGLAFDGDGDRLGVVDNLGNIVWADQYMLLLCTEIANLYDNPKII
;
A
#
# COMPACT_ATOMS: atom_id res chain seq x y z
N ASN A 1 9.67 -7.93 13.99
CA ASN A 1 8.78 -6.78 13.85
C ASN A 1 9.47 -5.71 13.00
N ILE A 2 8.79 -5.25 11.95
CA ILE A 2 9.31 -4.23 11.00
C ILE A 2 8.72 -2.83 11.24
N GLY A 3 7.95 -2.66 12.32
CA GLY A 3 7.29 -1.40 12.62
C GLY A 3 6.00 -1.20 11.82
N MET A 4 5.59 0.06 11.69
CA MET A 4 4.40 0.48 10.96
C MET A 4 4.76 0.85 9.53
N GLY A 5 3.95 0.38 8.57
CA GLY A 5 4.10 0.67 7.16
C GLY A 5 2.96 0.05 6.35
N PRO A 6 2.94 0.22 5.03
CA PRO A 6 1.89 -0.32 4.19
C PRO A 6 1.93 -1.85 4.09
N THR A 7 0.79 -2.46 3.79
CA THR A 7 0.65 -3.91 3.58
C THR A 7 1.66 -4.48 2.56
N PRO A 8 1.94 -3.84 1.40
CA PRO A 8 2.96 -4.33 0.48
C PRO A 8 4.36 -4.42 1.08
N MET A 9 4.71 -3.58 2.06
CA MET A 9 5.99 -3.66 2.77
C MET A 9 6.10 -4.95 3.61
N THR A 10 4.99 -5.44 4.14
CA THR A 10 4.94 -6.74 4.86
C THR A 10 5.25 -7.89 3.89
N TYR A 11 4.69 -7.87 2.69
CA TYR A 11 4.97 -8.87 1.66
C TYR A 11 6.42 -8.81 1.20
N PHE A 12 6.95 -7.60 0.97
CA PHE A 12 8.36 -7.41 0.66
C PHE A 12 9.26 -7.98 1.76
N ALA A 13 8.98 -7.68 3.03
CA ALA A 13 9.74 -8.17 4.18
C ALA A 13 9.76 -9.70 4.25
N HIS A 14 8.63 -10.35 3.96
CA HIS A 14 8.54 -11.81 3.92
C HIS A 14 9.55 -12.44 2.95
N TYR A 15 9.62 -11.88 1.73
CA TYR A 15 10.59 -12.36 0.72
C TYR A 15 12.02 -11.93 1.02
N HIS A 16 12.23 -10.70 1.47
CA HIS A 16 13.56 -10.14 1.74
C HIS A 16 14.28 -10.85 2.89
N PHE A 17 13.56 -11.22 3.93
CA PHE A 17 14.11 -11.95 5.07
C PHE A 17 14.01 -13.47 4.94
N GLU A 18 13.48 -13.98 3.83
CA GLU A 18 13.19 -15.40 3.64
C GLU A 18 12.41 -15.99 4.84
N ALA A 19 11.46 -15.21 5.37
CA ALA A 19 10.68 -15.60 6.53
C ALA A 19 9.67 -16.69 6.17
N ASP A 20 9.39 -17.62 7.11
CA ASP A 20 8.38 -18.67 6.91
C ASP A 20 6.97 -18.08 6.86
N ALA A 21 6.71 -17.02 7.63
CA ALA A 21 5.43 -16.35 7.68
C ALA A 21 5.58 -14.83 7.84
N ALA A 22 4.58 -14.10 7.38
CA ALA A 22 4.41 -12.68 7.67
C ALA A 22 2.95 -12.38 8.03
N VAL A 23 2.78 -11.46 8.98
CA VAL A 23 1.47 -11.03 9.45
C VAL A 23 1.40 -9.52 9.46
N MET A 24 0.43 -8.96 8.77
CA MET A 24 0.05 -7.56 8.83
C MET A 24 -1.16 -7.41 9.73
N LEU A 25 -1.06 -6.55 10.73
CA LEU A 25 -2.18 -6.13 11.57
C LEU A 25 -2.77 -4.86 10.97
N THR A 26 -4.00 -4.93 10.46
CA THR A 26 -4.63 -3.81 9.78
C THR A 26 -6.15 -3.89 9.76
N GLY A 27 -6.81 -2.74 9.89
CA GLY A 27 -8.23 -2.55 9.57
C GLY A 27 -8.45 -2.13 8.11
N SER A 28 -7.37 -1.96 7.31
CA SER A 28 -7.41 -1.39 5.96
C SER A 28 -8.10 -0.01 5.97
N HIS A 29 -9.22 0.12 5.27
CA HIS A 29 -10.06 1.32 5.22
C HIS A 29 -11.28 1.26 6.13
N ASN A 30 -11.35 0.30 7.06
CA ASN A 30 -12.44 0.25 8.04
C ASN A 30 -12.29 1.35 9.11
N PRO A 31 -13.39 1.69 9.80
CA PRO A 31 -13.32 2.57 10.97
C PRO A 31 -12.31 2.10 12.03
N SER A 32 -11.81 3.03 12.83
CA SER A 32 -10.69 2.83 13.77
C SER A 32 -10.90 1.72 14.82
N GLU A 33 -12.14 1.35 15.10
CA GLU A 33 -12.50 0.26 16.01
C GLU A 33 -12.36 -1.15 15.40
N TYR A 34 -12.13 -1.24 14.08
CA TYR A 34 -11.93 -2.51 13.39
C TYR A 34 -10.44 -2.84 13.26
N ASN A 35 -10.16 -4.13 13.35
CA ASN A 35 -8.84 -4.67 13.11
C ASN A 35 -8.92 -6.02 12.40
N GLY A 36 -7.80 -6.45 11.82
CA GLY A 36 -7.72 -7.72 11.12
C GLY A 36 -6.29 -8.14 10.88
N PHE A 37 -6.15 -9.29 10.25
CA PHE A 37 -4.86 -9.86 9.91
C PHE A 37 -4.83 -10.23 8.43
N LYS A 38 -3.79 -9.74 7.71
CA LYS A 38 -3.41 -10.28 6.41
C LYS A 38 -2.18 -11.13 6.62
N MET A 39 -2.22 -12.36 6.16
CA MET A 39 -1.18 -13.37 6.47
C MET A 39 -0.61 -13.96 5.19
N VAL A 40 0.69 -14.24 5.22
CA VAL A 40 1.41 -15.00 4.21
C VAL A 40 2.15 -16.12 4.92
N PHE A 41 2.09 -17.33 4.38
CA PHE A 41 2.79 -18.48 4.89
C PHE A 41 3.46 -19.24 3.72
N ASN A 42 4.73 -19.56 3.86
CA ASN A 42 5.50 -20.26 2.82
C ASN A 42 5.34 -19.63 1.41
N LYS A 43 5.37 -18.30 1.32
CA LYS A 43 5.22 -17.51 0.08
C LYS A 43 3.84 -17.59 -0.59
N HIS A 44 2.83 -18.08 0.12
CA HIS A 44 1.45 -18.11 -0.33
C HIS A 44 0.55 -17.27 0.58
N SER A 45 -0.42 -16.59 0.00
CA SER A 45 -1.46 -15.90 0.77
C SER A 45 -2.23 -16.92 1.60
N PHE A 46 -2.45 -16.59 2.87
CA PHE A 46 -3.13 -17.45 3.83
C PHE A 46 -4.57 -16.94 4.01
N PHE A 47 -5.55 -17.65 3.49
CA PHE A 47 -6.95 -17.19 3.43
C PHE A 47 -7.95 -18.35 3.39
N ALA A 48 -9.23 -18.03 3.51
CA ALA A 48 -10.35 -18.97 3.42
C ALA A 48 -10.16 -20.26 4.26
N GLU A 49 -9.93 -21.40 3.63
CA GLU A 49 -9.78 -22.69 4.31
C GLU A 49 -8.57 -22.75 5.25
N ASP A 50 -7.49 -22.01 4.93
CA ASP A 50 -6.31 -21.91 5.78
C ASP A 50 -6.66 -21.26 7.12
N ILE A 51 -7.44 -20.17 7.09
CA ILE A 51 -7.91 -19.47 8.31
C ILE A 51 -8.82 -20.39 9.12
N GLN A 52 -9.70 -21.17 8.45
CA GLN A 52 -10.55 -22.14 9.13
C GLN A 52 -9.73 -23.27 9.79
N SER A 53 -8.58 -23.62 9.22
CA SER A 53 -7.67 -24.59 9.82
C SER A 53 -7.10 -24.12 11.15
N LEU A 54 -6.77 -22.80 11.26
CA LEU A 54 -6.33 -22.21 12.54
C LEU A 54 -7.41 -22.31 13.61
N GLN A 55 -8.67 -22.06 13.25
CA GLN A 55 -9.78 -22.22 14.20
C GLN A 55 -9.87 -23.63 14.74
N LYS A 56 -9.73 -24.65 13.90
CA LYS A 56 -9.74 -26.07 14.33
C LYS A 56 -8.61 -26.37 15.30
N LEU A 57 -7.39 -25.86 15.06
CA LEU A 57 -6.26 -26.00 15.97
C LEU A 57 -6.54 -25.39 17.34
N LEU A 58 -7.17 -24.20 17.36
CA LEU A 58 -7.60 -23.54 18.59
C LEU A 58 -8.66 -24.33 19.35
N ASP A 59 -9.70 -24.79 18.64
CA ASP A 59 -10.80 -25.53 19.23
C ASP A 59 -10.37 -26.88 19.82
N ASN A 60 -9.40 -27.53 19.19
CA ASN A 60 -8.81 -28.79 19.63
C ASN A 60 -7.72 -28.61 20.71
N ASN A 61 -7.35 -27.37 21.05
CA ASN A 61 -6.23 -27.04 21.94
C ASN A 61 -4.88 -27.68 21.50
N GLU A 62 -4.65 -27.70 20.18
CA GLU A 62 -3.46 -28.29 19.54
C GLU A 62 -2.33 -27.25 19.35
N LEU A 63 -2.35 -26.16 20.13
CA LEU A 63 -1.33 -25.13 20.06
C LEU A 63 -0.11 -25.50 20.89
N GLU A 64 1.04 -25.56 20.23
CA GLU A 64 2.33 -25.65 20.92
C GLU A 64 2.80 -24.23 21.30
N LEU A 65 2.94 -23.98 22.59
CA LEU A 65 3.50 -22.74 23.10
C LEU A 65 5.02 -22.87 23.20
N ALA A 66 5.71 -22.00 22.49
CA ALA A 66 7.17 -21.91 22.54
C ALA A 66 7.60 -20.48 22.91
N ASN A 67 8.80 -20.37 23.49
CA ASN A 67 9.42 -19.08 23.77
C ASN A 67 10.12 -18.58 22.51
N GLY A 68 9.72 -17.40 22.03
CA GLY A 68 10.35 -16.71 20.92
C GLY A 68 11.14 -15.49 21.37
N GLN A 69 11.92 -14.93 20.46
CA GLN A 69 12.61 -13.65 20.63
C GLN A 69 12.00 -12.59 19.73
N LEU A 70 11.66 -11.43 20.33
CA LEU A 70 11.20 -10.27 19.57
C LEU A 70 12.41 -9.45 19.09
N ILE A 71 12.53 -9.32 17.76
CA ILE A 71 13.56 -8.51 17.10
C ILE A 71 12.88 -7.40 16.32
N TYR A 72 13.40 -6.18 16.44
CA TYR A 72 12.94 -5.03 15.65
C TYR A 72 13.92 -4.75 14.51
N LYS A 73 13.40 -4.57 13.29
CA LYS A 73 14.16 -4.18 12.10
C LYS A 73 13.38 -3.13 11.30
N ASP A 74 13.97 -1.99 11.06
CA ASP A 74 13.44 -1.06 10.06
C ASP A 74 13.86 -1.58 8.68
N ILE A 75 12.93 -1.67 7.76
CA ILE A 75 13.12 -2.14 6.37
C ILE A 75 12.68 -1.07 5.35
N THR A 76 12.33 0.10 5.84
CA THR A 76 11.75 1.17 5.00
C THR A 76 12.67 1.51 3.84
N LYS A 77 13.96 1.66 4.11
CA LYS A 77 14.97 2.02 3.10
C LYS A 77 15.05 0.97 1.99
N GLU A 78 15.21 -0.30 2.35
CA GLU A 78 15.31 -1.42 1.39
C GLU A 78 14.03 -1.56 0.58
N TYR A 79 12.88 -1.32 1.21
CA TYR A 79 11.59 -1.32 0.51
C TYR A 79 11.50 -0.20 -0.52
N ILE A 80 11.89 1.03 -0.18
CA ILE A 80 11.89 2.19 -1.07
C ILE A 80 12.88 1.99 -2.22
N GLU A 81 14.10 1.52 -1.95
CA GLU A 81 15.08 1.16 -2.97
C GLU A 81 14.50 0.13 -3.96
N ARG A 82 13.76 -0.86 -3.46
CA ARG A 82 13.10 -1.87 -4.31
C ARG A 82 11.97 -1.29 -5.15
N VAL A 83 11.14 -0.41 -4.57
CA VAL A 83 10.05 0.27 -5.30
C VAL A 83 10.59 1.14 -6.42
N LEU A 84 11.67 1.87 -6.16
CA LEU A 84 12.25 2.82 -7.12
C LEU A 84 13.24 2.20 -8.10
N LEU A 85 13.59 0.93 -7.96
CA LEU A 85 14.70 0.27 -8.67
C LEU A 85 14.68 0.48 -10.20
N ASN A 86 13.50 0.51 -10.82
CA ASN A 86 13.36 0.64 -12.27
C ASN A 86 12.54 1.87 -12.66
N ILE A 87 12.35 2.81 -11.73
CA ILE A 87 11.57 4.02 -12.01
C ILE A 87 12.52 5.10 -12.55
N SER A 88 12.23 5.58 -13.75
CA SER A 88 12.92 6.69 -14.38
C SER A 88 11.90 7.63 -15.00
N LEU A 89 11.87 8.87 -14.55
CA LEU A 89 11.00 9.89 -15.12
C LEU A 89 11.73 10.61 -16.27
N ASN A 90 11.22 10.44 -17.47
CA ASN A 90 11.80 11.06 -18.70
C ASN A 90 11.57 12.58 -18.77
N LYS A 91 10.67 13.10 -17.95
CA LYS A 91 10.38 14.54 -17.80
C LYS A 91 10.13 14.85 -16.33
N LYS A 92 10.26 16.13 -15.97
CA LYS A 92 9.84 16.58 -14.63
C LYS A 92 8.33 16.43 -14.49
N LEU A 93 7.90 15.76 -13.42
CA LEU A 93 6.48 15.61 -13.06
C LEU A 93 6.21 16.33 -11.75
N LYS A 94 5.05 16.97 -11.68
CA LYS A 94 4.49 17.49 -10.44
C LYS A 94 3.39 16.56 -9.95
N ILE A 95 3.60 15.97 -8.78
CA ILE A 95 2.78 14.87 -8.26
C ILE A 95 2.14 15.30 -6.94
N ALA A 96 0.83 15.14 -6.83
CA ALA A 96 0.12 15.25 -5.56
C ALA A 96 -0.08 13.85 -4.95
N TRP A 97 0.21 13.70 -3.66
CA TRP A 97 0.11 12.45 -2.92
C TRP A 97 -0.86 12.60 -1.76
N ASP A 98 -1.71 11.61 -1.57
CA ASP A 98 -2.66 11.56 -0.48
C ASP A 98 -2.64 10.17 0.19
N PRO A 99 -1.81 9.96 1.22
CA PRO A 99 -1.83 8.75 2.03
C PRO A 99 -3.04 8.66 2.99
N GLY A 100 -3.96 9.61 2.98
CA GLY A 100 -5.22 9.58 3.72
C GLY A 100 -5.07 9.40 5.24
N ASN A 101 -4.01 9.94 5.84
CA ASN A 101 -3.61 9.69 7.23
C ASN A 101 -3.34 8.21 7.55
N GLY A 102 -3.15 7.38 6.54
CA GLY A 102 -2.89 5.95 6.65
C GLY A 102 -1.40 5.57 6.76
N ALA A 103 -1.13 4.27 6.77
CA ALA A 103 0.20 3.71 6.98
C ALA A 103 1.23 4.05 5.87
N MET A 104 0.75 4.58 4.72
CA MET A 104 1.61 5.06 3.63
C MET A 104 2.33 6.39 3.93
N GLY A 105 1.95 7.15 4.97
CA GLY A 105 2.45 8.51 5.20
C GLY A 105 3.98 8.61 5.14
N LYS A 106 4.70 7.90 6.02
CA LYS A 106 6.18 7.89 6.05
C LYS A 106 6.77 7.40 4.72
N VAL A 107 6.25 6.31 4.17
CA VAL A 107 6.75 5.71 2.92
C VAL A 107 6.54 6.67 1.74
N THR A 108 5.40 7.34 1.66
CA THR A 108 5.11 8.37 0.65
C THR A 108 6.12 9.51 0.72
N ARG A 109 6.44 10.00 1.91
CA ARG A 109 7.46 11.03 2.12
C ARG A 109 8.82 10.59 1.55
N GLU A 110 9.31 9.46 1.96
CA GLU A 110 10.61 8.96 1.57
C GLU A 110 10.68 8.62 0.07
N ILE A 111 9.61 8.06 -0.54
CA ILE A 111 9.51 7.87 -1.99
C ILE A 111 9.58 9.21 -2.71
N SER A 112 8.79 10.20 -2.27
CA SER A 112 8.72 11.52 -2.91
C SER A 112 10.05 12.27 -2.89
N GLU A 113 10.81 12.16 -1.80
CA GLU A 113 12.14 12.74 -1.65
C GLU A 113 13.21 12.03 -2.49
N SER A 114 13.02 10.73 -2.74
CA SER A 114 13.95 9.91 -3.51
C SER A 114 13.66 9.90 -5.02
N LEU A 115 12.48 10.33 -5.44
CA LEU A 115 12.04 10.30 -6.83
C LEU A 115 12.64 11.45 -7.64
N ILE A 116 13.67 11.13 -8.41
CA ILE A 116 14.38 12.12 -9.25
C ILE A 116 13.47 12.65 -10.36
N ASN A 117 13.60 13.94 -10.70
CA ASN A 117 12.77 14.65 -11.67
C ASN A 117 11.29 14.76 -11.27
N SER A 118 11.00 14.86 -9.99
CA SER A 118 9.66 15.16 -9.51
C SER A 118 9.62 16.44 -8.65
N GLU A 119 8.44 17.04 -8.60
CA GLU A 119 8.02 18.04 -7.62
C GLU A 119 6.82 17.46 -6.91
N ASN A 120 6.88 17.33 -5.59
CA ASN A 120 5.93 16.55 -4.84
C ASN A 120 5.18 17.41 -3.82
N LEU A 121 3.87 17.27 -3.79
CA LEU A 121 2.97 17.83 -2.78
C LEU A 121 2.33 16.67 -2.04
N ILE A 122 2.46 16.62 -0.73
CA ILE A 122 1.85 15.56 0.09
C ILE A 122 0.81 16.21 1.00
N ILE A 123 -0.42 15.70 0.94
CA ILE A 123 -1.48 16.05 1.87
C ILE A 123 -1.76 14.85 2.78
N ASN A 124 -2.35 15.07 3.96
CA ASN A 124 -2.79 14.01 4.89
C ASN A 124 -1.68 12.98 5.22
N GLU A 125 -0.44 13.44 5.36
CA GLU A 125 0.73 12.58 5.56
C GLU A 125 0.80 11.96 6.96
N GLU A 126 0.42 12.74 7.98
CA GLU A 126 0.51 12.30 9.37
C GLU A 126 -0.42 11.12 9.63
N VAL A 127 0.15 10.03 10.16
CA VAL A 127 -0.63 8.82 10.43
C VAL A 127 -1.54 9.03 11.63
N ASP A 128 -2.85 8.94 11.40
CA ASP A 128 -3.88 9.03 12.44
C ASP A 128 -5.02 8.06 12.13
N GLY A 129 -5.17 7.03 12.96
CA GLY A 129 -6.23 6.01 12.79
C GLY A 129 -7.67 6.54 12.97
N ASN A 130 -7.86 7.81 13.34
CA ASN A 130 -9.16 8.45 13.33
C ASN A 130 -9.53 9.09 11.98
N PHE A 131 -8.55 9.16 11.03
CA PHE A 131 -8.75 9.68 9.68
C PHE A 131 -9.43 11.06 9.65
N PRO A 132 -8.84 12.10 10.27
CA PRO A 132 -9.52 13.37 10.54
C PRO A 132 -9.89 14.17 9.29
N ASN A 133 -9.23 13.93 8.15
CA ASN A 133 -9.44 14.72 6.94
C ASN A 133 -10.50 14.10 6.03
N HIS A 134 -10.40 12.82 5.74
CA HIS A 134 -11.38 12.03 5.00
C HIS A 134 -11.18 10.54 5.28
N HIS A 135 -12.20 9.74 4.99
CA HIS A 135 -12.08 8.29 5.09
C HIS A 135 -11.08 7.76 4.03
N PRO A 136 -10.10 6.91 4.39
CA PRO A 136 -9.02 6.48 3.51
C PRO A 136 -9.45 5.35 2.57
N ASP A 137 -10.43 5.61 1.74
CA ASP A 137 -10.91 4.71 0.69
C ASP A 137 -10.98 5.46 -0.64
N PRO A 138 -9.99 5.31 -1.52
CA PRO A 138 -9.91 6.01 -2.80
C PRO A 138 -10.91 5.48 -3.84
N THR A 139 -11.65 4.41 -3.55
CA THR A 139 -12.71 3.92 -4.43
C THR A 139 -13.98 4.76 -4.35
N VAL A 140 -14.08 5.63 -3.34
CA VAL A 140 -15.25 6.48 -3.10
C VAL A 140 -14.94 7.93 -3.51
N PRO A 141 -15.60 8.49 -4.53
CA PRO A 141 -15.29 9.82 -5.09
C PRO A 141 -15.22 10.95 -4.07
N LYS A 142 -16.08 10.93 -3.05
CA LYS A 142 -16.08 11.96 -2.01
C LYS A 142 -14.78 12.03 -1.22
N ASN A 143 -14.05 10.92 -1.11
CA ASN A 143 -12.77 10.84 -0.40
C ASN A 143 -11.60 11.36 -1.25
N MET A 144 -11.83 11.55 -2.55
CA MET A 144 -10.82 12.04 -3.50
C MET A 144 -10.86 13.57 -3.69
N VAL A 145 -11.82 14.27 -3.05
CA VAL A 145 -12.06 15.71 -3.29
C VAL A 145 -10.83 16.56 -2.99
N GLN A 146 -10.18 16.36 -1.82
CA GLN A 146 -8.99 17.12 -1.44
C GLN A 146 -7.84 16.91 -2.44
N LEU A 147 -7.63 15.66 -2.89
CA LEU A 147 -6.60 15.36 -3.89
C LEU A 147 -6.91 16.03 -5.23
N ILE A 148 -8.17 15.98 -5.69
CA ILE A 148 -8.63 16.64 -6.93
C ILE A 148 -8.39 18.15 -6.87
N GLU A 149 -8.75 18.79 -5.75
CA GLU A 149 -8.52 20.23 -5.53
C GLU A 149 -7.01 20.52 -5.53
N THR A 150 -6.22 19.74 -4.82
CA THR A 150 -4.74 19.89 -4.77
C THR A 150 -4.13 19.80 -6.17
N VAL A 151 -4.55 18.82 -6.98
CA VAL A 151 -4.07 18.65 -8.36
C VAL A 151 -4.40 19.89 -9.21
N LYS A 152 -5.64 20.37 -9.16
CA LYS A 152 -6.10 21.51 -9.96
C LYS A 152 -5.47 22.82 -9.54
N GLU A 153 -5.48 23.14 -8.26
CA GLU A 153 -4.97 24.41 -7.73
C GLU A 153 -3.47 24.55 -7.93
N ASN A 154 -2.74 23.43 -7.86
CA ASN A 154 -1.29 23.43 -8.01
C ASN A 154 -0.81 23.03 -9.41
N SER A 155 -1.73 22.78 -10.35
CA SER A 155 -1.39 22.31 -11.70
C SER A 155 -0.47 21.07 -11.68
N CYS A 156 -0.84 20.06 -10.87
CA CYS A 156 -0.12 18.80 -10.83
C CYS A 156 -0.38 17.99 -12.11
N ASP A 157 0.61 17.20 -12.54
CA ASP A 157 0.47 16.27 -13.66
C ASP A 157 -0.38 15.05 -13.31
N ILE A 158 -0.35 14.65 -12.01
CA ILE A 158 -1.05 13.48 -11.50
C ILE A 158 -1.29 13.60 -9.99
N GLY A 159 -2.37 13.00 -9.52
CA GLY A 159 -2.65 12.77 -8.10
C GLY A 159 -2.73 11.28 -7.78
N LEU A 160 -2.16 10.88 -6.65
CA LEU A 160 -2.12 9.50 -6.18
C LEU A 160 -2.64 9.43 -4.75
N ALA A 161 -3.72 8.67 -4.53
CA ALA A 161 -4.31 8.42 -3.21
C ALA A 161 -4.15 6.96 -2.81
N PHE A 162 -3.99 6.71 -1.51
CA PHE A 162 -3.89 5.37 -0.96
C PHE A 162 -4.98 5.11 0.07
N ASP A 163 -5.33 3.85 0.26
CA ASP A 163 -6.19 3.48 1.37
C ASP A 163 -5.40 3.34 2.68
N GLY A 164 -6.09 3.06 3.78
CA GLY A 164 -5.51 3.12 5.12
C GLY A 164 -4.26 2.27 5.34
N ASP A 165 -4.12 1.15 4.65
CA ASP A 165 -2.92 0.29 4.71
C ASP A 165 -2.15 0.22 3.37
N GLY A 166 -2.48 1.08 2.42
CA GLY A 166 -1.69 1.34 1.23
C GLY A 166 -1.65 0.21 0.20
N ASP A 167 -2.65 -0.68 0.18
CA ASP A 167 -2.74 -1.73 -0.83
C ASP A 167 -3.71 -1.41 -1.98
N ARG A 168 -4.41 -0.27 -1.90
CA ARG A 168 -5.26 0.28 -2.97
C ARG A 168 -4.75 1.63 -3.41
N LEU A 169 -4.91 1.90 -4.71
CA LEU A 169 -4.50 3.12 -5.37
C LEU A 169 -5.70 3.82 -6.00
N GLY A 170 -5.84 5.12 -5.73
CA GLY A 170 -6.68 6.04 -6.49
C GLY A 170 -5.82 6.96 -7.33
N VAL A 171 -6.24 7.24 -8.56
CA VAL A 171 -5.50 8.09 -9.49
C VAL A 171 -6.37 9.23 -9.96
N VAL A 172 -5.79 10.44 -10.00
CA VAL A 172 -6.41 11.66 -10.54
C VAL A 172 -5.52 12.21 -11.67
N ASP A 173 -6.10 12.50 -12.82
CA ASP A 173 -5.36 13.11 -13.92
C ASP A 173 -5.13 14.63 -13.69
N ASN A 174 -4.37 15.26 -14.56
CA ASN A 174 -4.06 16.70 -14.50
C ASN A 174 -5.25 17.63 -14.68
N LEU A 175 -6.41 17.12 -15.09
CA LEU A 175 -7.66 17.86 -15.21
C LEU A 175 -8.55 17.70 -13.98
N GLY A 176 -8.16 16.85 -13.04
CA GLY A 176 -8.93 16.51 -11.85
C GLY A 176 -9.97 15.42 -12.06
N ASN A 177 -9.85 14.63 -13.12
CA ASN A 177 -10.71 13.48 -13.33
C ASN A 177 -10.14 12.26 -12.60
N ILE A 178 -11.02 11.48 -11.95
CA ILE A 178 -10.63 10.19 -11.39
C ILE A 178 -10.39 9.22 -12.53
N VAL A 179 -9.21 8.59 -12.55
CA VAL A 179 -8.89 7.47 -13.43
C VAL A 179 -9.22 6.19 -12.67
N TRP A 180 -10.26 5.51 -13.06
CA TRP A 180 -10.76 4.33 -12.35
C TRP A 180 -9.83 3.12 -12.46
N ALA A 181 -9.93 2.21 -11.51
CA ALA A 181 -9.03 1.06 -11.40
C ALA A 181 -8.97 0.20 -12.67
N ASP A 182 -10.09 -0.03 -13.34
CA ASP A 182 -10.17 -0.75 -14.61
C ASP A 182 -9.42 -0.03 -15.74
N GLN A 183 -9.40 1.30 -15.74
CA GLN A 183 -8.70 2.11 -16.74
C GLN A 183 -7.18 2.05 -16.57
N TYR A 184 -6.65 2.30 -15.35
CA TYR A 184 -5.20 2.20 -15.16
C TYR A 184 -4.70 0.74 -15.16
N MET A 185 -5.53 -0.23 -14.75
CA MET A 185 -5.23 -1.66 -14.92
C MET A 185 -5.00 -2.03 -16.38
N LEU A 186 -5.76 -1.45 -17.31
CA LEU A 186 -5.54 -1.66 -18.75
C LEU A 186 -4.13 -1.25 -19.18
N LEU A 187 -3.61 -0.11 -18.66
CA LEU A 187 -2.24 0.33 -18.92
C LEU A 187 -1.21 -0.64 -18.33
N LEU A 188 -1.39 -1.06 -17.07
CA LEU A 188 -0.50 -2.02 -16.40
C LEU A 188 -0.51 -3.38 -17.09
N CYS A 189 -1.69 -3.87 -17.50
CA CYS A 189 -1.83 -5.13 -18.23
C CYS A 189 -1.13 -5.09 -19.59
N THR A 190 -1.19 -3.95 -20.28
CA THR A 190 -0.50 -3.76 -21.57
C THR A 190 1.01 -3.87 -21.40
N GLU A 191 1.57 -3.25 -20.36
CA GLU A 191 2.99 -3.32 -20.06
C GLU A 191 3.42 -4.75 -19.70
N ILE A 192 2.67 -5.42 -18.83
CA ILE A 192 2.94 -6.81 -18.44
C ILE A 192 2.87 -7.75 -19.65
N ALA A 193 1.89 -7.55 -20.55
CA ALA A 193 1.75 -8.36 -21.76
C ALA A 193 2.94 -8.19 -22.73
N ASN A 194 3.63 -7.04 -22.69
CA ASN A 194 4.84 -6.82 -23.47
C ASN A 194 6.09 -7.45 -22.83
N LEU A 195 6.08 -7.66 -21.51
CA LEU A 195 7.23 -8.20 -20.76
C LEU A 195 7.22 -9.72 -20.62
N TYR A 196 6.06 -10.36 -20.67
CA TYR A 196 5.90 -11.79 -20.37
C TYR A 196 5.06 -12.50 -21.42
N ASP A 197 5.49 -13.71 -21.80
CA ASP A 197 4.69 -14.60 -22.63
C ASP A 197 3.56 -15.21 -21.79
N ASN A 198 2.31 -15.06 -22.25
CA ASN A 198 1.10 -15.59 -21.61
C ASN A 198 0.93 -15.15 -20.13
N PRO A 199 0.92 -13.85 -19.83
CA PRO A 199 0.73 -13.37 -18.47
C PRO A 199 -0.66 -13.75 -17.95
N LYS A 200 -0.73 -14.10 -16.65
CA LYS A 200 -2.01 -14.29 -15.97
C LYS A 200 -2.38 -12.99 -15.29
N ILE A 201 -3.54 -12.45 -15.63
CA ILE A 201 -4.13 -11.26 -15.03
C ILE A 201 -5.38 -11.73 -14.30
N ILE A 202 -5.48 -11.38 -13.01
CA ILE A 202 -6.55 -11.81 -12.11
C ILE A 202 -7.32 -10.57 -11.65
#